data_be3e2af300069b94d899f6242631fb30
#
_entry.id   be3e2af300069b94d899f6242631fb30
#
_cell.length_a   1.000
_cell.length_b   1.000
_cell.length_c   1.000
_cell.angle_alpha   90.00
_cell.angle_beta   90.00
_cell.angle_gamma   90.00
#
_symmetry.space_group_name_H-M   'P 1'
#
loop_
_entity.id
_entity.type
_entity.pdbx_description
1 polymer ?
#
loop_
_entity_poly.entity_id
_entity_poly.type
_entity_poly.pdbx_seq_one_letter_code
_entity_poly.pdbx_strand_id
1 'polypeptide(L)'
;QAMELISSVFQIPESEIHNIHCLKSGMTNKSFLFQVHGKSYICRVPGPGTGLLINRHQEGDVLEAVANLGITEHVIYFNRDTGYKITEYYENSRNADVHKESDMQQCMDLVTKLHQSGIQLKHSFDIRERIAFYENLCIKHGGIPFEDYEVVKDRMNTLMDHLDALNRPKTIAH
;
A
#
# COMPACT_ATOMS: atom_id res chain seq x y z
N GLN A 1 -1.95 -21.14 6.52
CA GLN A 1 -1.10 -19.99 6.12
C GLN A 1 -1.15 -18.83 7.12
N ALA A 2 -2.31 -18.19 7.40
CA ALA A 2 -2.37 -17.06 8.32
C ALA A 2 -2.02 -17.48 9.77
N MET A 3 -2.55 -18.60 10.26
CA MET A 3 -2.27 -19.14 11.59
C MET A 3 -0.79 -19.50 11.75
N GLU A 4 -0.22 -20.21 10.81
CA GLU A 4 1.21 -20.59 10.78
C GLU A 4 2.11 -19.35 10.80
N LEU A 5 1.78 -18.32 10.00
CA LEU A 5 2.51 -17.06 9.99
C LEU A 5 2.46 -16.36 11.36
N ILE A 6 1.26 -16.22 11.94
CA ILE A 6 1.07 -15.56 13.24
C ILE A 6 1.85 -16.33 14.33
N SER A 7 1.70 -17.65 14.36
CA SER A 7 2.44 -18.53 15.28
C SER A 7 3.96 -18.32 15.17
N SER A 8 4.48 -18.28 13.94
CA SER A 8 5.90 -18.05 13.70
C SER A 8 6.38 -16.66 14.11
N VAL A 9 5.64 -15.60 13.79
CA VAL A 9 6.02 -14.21 14.09
C VAL A 9 6.00 -13.94 15.61
N PHE A 10 4.99 -14.43 16.31
CA PHE A 10 4.85 -14.23 17.76
C PHE A 10 5.57 -15.30 18.59
N GLN A 11 6.11 -16.34 17.97
CA GLN A 11 6.79 -17.48 18.62
C GLN A 11 5.90 -18.17 19.66
N ILE A 12 4.64 -18.41 19.30
CA ILE A 12 3.61 -19.03 20.15
C ILE A 12 2.96 -20.21 19.41
N PRO A 13 2.40 -21.19 20.12
CA PRO A 13 1.56 -22.22 19.50
C PRO A 13 0.26 -21.61 18.97
N GLU A 14 -0.31 -22.22 17.93
CA GLU A 14 -1.57 -21.74 17.33
C GLU A 14 -2.74 -21.69 18.35
N SER A 15 -2.70 -22.50 19.40
CA SER A 15 -3.69 -22.50 20.47
C SER A 15 -3.76 -21.20 21.30
N GLU A 16 -2.71 -20.37 21.24
CA GLU A 16 -2.65 -19.05 21.89
C GLU A 16 -3.13 -17.90 20.99
N ILE A 17 -3.52 -18.21 19.75
CA ILE A 17 -4.13 -17.24 18.83
C ILE A 17 -5.64 -17.28 19.06
N HIS A 18 -6.19 -16.17 19.54
CA HIS A 18 -7.61 -16.08 19.91
C HIS A 18 -8.38 -15.15 18.97
N ASN A 19 -9.70 -15.33 18.94
CA ASN A 19 -10.65 -14.44 18.26
C ASN A 19 -10.32 -14.14 16.80
N ILE A 20 -9.68 -15.09 16.10
CA ILE A 20 -9.33 -14.90 14.70
C ILE A 20 -10.58 -14.92 13.82
N HIS A 21 -10.79 -13.85 13.06
CA HIS A 21 -11.85 -13.78 12.06
C HIS A 21 -11.44 -12.90 10.88
N CYS A 22 -11.99 -13.23 9.71
CA CYS A 22 -11.74 -12.45 8.49
C CYS A 22 -12.49 -11.12 8.58
N LEU A 23 -11.78 -10.02 8.38
CA LEU A 23 -12.39 -8.72 8.14
C LEU A 23 -12.98 -8.69 6.73
N LYS A 24 -13.87 -7.73 6.45
CA LYS A 24 -14.43 -7.55 5.12
C LYS A 24 -13.28 -7.50 4.10
N SER A 25 -13.25 -8.45 3.16
CA SER A 25 -12.18 -8.57 2.18
C SER A 25 -12.14 -7.33 1.29
N GLY A 26 -10.96 -6.72 1.16
CA GLY A 26 -10.67 -5.76 0.11
C GLY A 26 -10.57 -6.45 -1.25
N MET A 27 -10.50 -5.68 -2.34
CA MET A 27 -10.41 -6.21 -3.70
C MET A 27 -9.17 -7.10 -3.92
N THR A 28 -8.07 -6.81 -3.23
CA THR A 28 -6.77 -7.43 -3.51
C THR A 28 -6.14 -8.16 -2.33
N ASN A 29 -6.63 -7.95 -1.11
CA ASN A 29 -6.03 -8.54 0.09
C ASN A 29 -7.12 -9.15 1.00
N LYS A 30 -6.74 -10.21 1.73
CA LYS A 30 -7.51 -10.73 2.85
C LYS A 30 -6.89 -10.25 4.15
N SER A 31 -7.71 -9.69 5.03
CA SER A 31 -7.28 -9.23 6.35
C SER A 31 -8.00 -10.01 7.44
N PHE A 32 -7.23 -10.44 8.43
CA PHE A 32 -7.72 -11.19 9.58
C PHE A 32 -7.42 -10.39 10.84
N LEU A 33 -8.45 -10.12 11.65
CA LEU A 33 -8.27 -9.64 13.02
C LEU A 33 -8.03 -10.85 13.91
N PHE A 34 -7.09 -10.74 14.85
CA PHE A 34 -6.78 -11.79 15.82
C PHE A 34 -6.21 -11.19 17.10
N GLN A 35 -6.16 -12.00 18.17
CA GLN A 35 -5.61 -11.59 19.45
C GLN A 35 -4.49 -12.53 19.91
N VAL A 36 -3.44 -11.93 20.45
CA VAL A 36 -2.30 -12.60 21.08
C VAL A 36 -1.93 -11.81 22.34
N HIS A 37 -1.73 -12.49 23.47
CA HIS A 37 -1.38 -11.89 24.77
C HIS A 37 -2.31 -10.71 25.16
N GLY A 38 -3.61 -10.82 24.88
CA GLY A 38 -4.61 -9.80 25.19
C GLY A 38 -4.58 -8.55 24.30
N LYS A 39 -3.74 -8.49 23.28
CA LYS A 39 -3.70 -7.40 22.29
C LYS A 39 -4.26 -7.86 20.94
N SER A 40 -4.87 -6.92 20.24
CA SER A 40 -5.48 -7.14 18.93
C SER A 40 -4.53 -6.71 17.80
N TYR A 41 -4.51 -7.49 16.72
CA TYR A 41 -3.65 -7.29 15.56
C TYR A 41 -4.40 -7.59 14.27
N ILE A 42 -3.90 -7.06 13.15
CA ILE A 42 -4.38 -7.39 11.81
C ILE A 42 -3.27 -8.13 11.04
N CYS A 43 -3.59 -9.30 10.51
CA CYS A 43 -2.77 -10.02 9.55
C CYS A 43 -3.32 -9.81 8.14
N ARG A 44 -2.54 -9.16 7.26
CA ARG A 44 -2.87 -8.98 5.84
C ARG A 44 -2.17 -10.05 5.01
N VAL A 45 -2.97 -10.82 4.27
CA VAL A 45 -2.52 -11.81 3.29
C VAL A 45 -2.82 -11.27 1.89
N PRO A 46 -1.81 -11.03 1.05
CA PRO A 46 -2.00 -10.61 -0.33
C PRO A 46 -2.81 -11.62 -1.14
N GLY A 47 -3.69 -11.10 -1.99
CA GLY A 47 -4.45 -11.94 -2.91
C GLY A 47 -3.61 -12.42 -4.10
N PRO A 48 -4.09 -13.46 -4.82
CA PRO A 48 -3.42 -13.98 -6.01
C PRO A 48 -3.18 -12.89 -7.06
N GLY A 49 -2.02 -12.92 -7.72
CA GLY A 49 -1.66 -11.99 -8.79
C GLY A 49 -1.15 -10.61 -8.35
N THR A 50 -1.31 -10.23 -7.07
CA THR A 50 -0.86 -8.91 -6.61
C THR A 50 0.66 -8.73 -6.67
N GLY A 51 1.43 -9.82 -6.61
CA GLY A 51 2.90 -9.78 -6.75
C GLY A 51 3.39 -9.33 -8.13
N LEU A 52 2.55 -9.42 -9.17
CA LEU A 52 2.86 -8.87 -10.50
C LEU A 52 2.68 -7.33 -10.55
N LEU A 53 1.82 -6.79 -9.70
CA LEU A 53 1.41 -5.38 -9.74
C LEU A 53 2.13 -4.51 -8.71
N ILE A 54 2.53 -5.11 -7.58
CA ILE A 54 3.09 -4.38 -6.43
C ILE A 54 4.51 -4.86 -6.16
N ASN A 55 5.46 -3.93 -6.20
CA ASN A 55 6.84 -4.20 -5.79
C ASN A 55 6.92 -4.19 -4.25
N ARG A 56 6.97 -5.38 -3.65
CA ARG A 56 6.97 -5.56 -2.19
C ARG A 56 8.24 -5.05 -1.51
N HIS A 57 9.37 -5.06 -2.20
CA HIS A 57 10.61 -4.47 -1.67
C HIS A 57 10.47 -2.96 -1.53
N GLN A 58 9.92 -2.28 -2.55
CA GLN A 58 9.63 -0.84 -2.48
C GLN A 58 8.57 -0.51 -1.41
N GLU A 59 7.52 -1.33 -1.28
CA GLU A 59 6.54 -1.21 -0.18
C GLU A 59 7.24 -1.27 1.18
N GLY A 60 8.17 -2.21 1.38
CA GLY A 60 8.95 -2.33 2.61
C GLY A 60 9.83 -1.11 2.88
N ASP A 61 10.50 -0.57 1.85
CA ASP A 61 11.31 0.65 1.99
C ASP A 61 10.47 1.84 2.46
N VAL A 62 9.24 2.00 1.92
CA VAL A 62 8.32 3.05 2.35
C VAL A 62 7.88 2.84 3.80
N LEU A 63 7.46 1.61 4.16
CA LEU A 63 7.02 1.30 5.53
C LEU A 63 8.10 1.61 6.57
N GLU A 64 9.36 1.25 6.29
CA GLU A 64 10.49 1.57 7.16
C GLU A 64 10.75 3.08 7.25
N ALA A 65 10.73 3.77 6.11
CA ALA A 65 11.00 5.19 6.05
C ALA A 65 9.99 6.04 6.83
N VAL A 66 8.71 5.65 6.83
CA VAL A 66 7.63 6.40 7.50
C VAL A 66 7.34 5.93 8.92
N ALA A 67 7.94 4.83 9.39
CA ALA A 67 7.62 4.18 10.66
C ALA A 67 7.65 5.15 11.87
N ASN A 68 8.61 6.08 11.88
CA ASN A 68 8.81 7.03 12.98
C ASN A 68 8.02 8.34 12.82
N LEU A 69 7.24 8.51 11.76
CA LEU A 69 6.46 9.73 11.55
C LEU A 69 5.16 9.76 12.38
N GLY A 70 4.68 8.60 12.87
CA GLY A 70 3.41 8.51 13.59
C GLY A 70 2.20 8.85 12.72
N ILE A 71 2.27 8.53 11.42
CA ILE A 71 1.20 8.75 10.43
C ILE A 71 0.63 7.46 9.87
N THR A 72 1.14 6.33 10.29
CA THR A 72 0.71 5.00 9.83
C THR A 72 0.55 4.06 11.02
N GLU A 73 -0.09 2.93 10.79
CA GLU A 73 -0.18 1.85 11.78
C GLU A 73 1.21 1.32 12.15
N HIS A 74 1.36 0.83 13.39
CA HIS A 74 2.59 0.18 13.82
C HIS A 74 2.71 -1.20 13.17
N VAL A 75 3.75 -1.38 12.36
CA VAL A 75 4.04 -2.63 11.64
C VAL A 75 4.88 -3.54 12.52
N ILE A 76 4.31 -4.68 12.92
CA ILE A 76 4.98 -5.74 13.70
C ILE A 76 5.83 -6.62 12.79
N TYR A 77 5.30 -6.92 11.60
CA TYR A 77 5.95 -7.80 10.64
C TYR A 77 5.58 -7.41 9.22
N PHE A 78 6.57 -7.41 8.34
CA PHE A 78 6.40 -7.30 6.91
C PHE A 78 7.39 -8.19 6.17
N ASN A 79 6.89 -9.05 5.28
CA ASN A 79 7.72 -9.89 4.43
C ASN A 79 7.82 -9.26 3.03
N ARG A 80 9.03 -8.90 2.63
CA ARG A 80 9.31 -8.21 1.36
C ARG A 80 9.14 -9.09 0.12
N ASP A 81 9.14 -10.43 0.27
CA ASP A 81 8.96 -11.36 -0.85
C ASP A 81 7.48 -11.68 -1.07
N THR A 82 6.76 -11.95 0.03
CA THR A 82 5.36 -12.37 -0.03
C THR A 82 4.36 -11.24 0.14
N GLY A 83 4.76 -10.13 0.76
CA GLY A 83 3.88 -9.01 1.10
C GLY A 83 2.96 -9.29 2.30
N TYR A 84 3.17 -10.38 3.04
CA TYR A 84 2.46 -10.60 4.30
C TYR A 84 2.82 -9.51 5.29
N LYS A 85 1.80 -8.96 5.96
CA LYS A 85 1.97 -7.86 6.92
C LYS A 85 1.15 -8.12 8.17
N ILE A 86 1.75 -7.90 9.34
CA ILE A 86 1.04 -7.86 10.61
C ILE A 86 1.21 -6.47 11.22
N THR A 87 0.11 -5.87 11.64
CA THR A 87 0.06 -4.54 12.28
C THR A 87 -0.71 -4.59 13.57
N GLU A 88 -0.48 -3.64 14.45
CA GLU A 88 -1.36 -3.42 15.60
C GLU A 88 -2.76 -3.02 15.12
N TYR A 89 -3.78 -3.44 15.87
CA TYR A 89 -5.15 -3.00 15.68
C TYR A 89 -5.50 -1.95 16.73
N TYR A 90 -6.00 -0.82 16.26
CA TYR A 90 -6.45 0.27 17.11
C TYR A 90 -7.94 0.17 17.35
N GLU A 91 -8.31 -0.18 18.59
CA GLU A 91 -9.72 -0.24 19.01
C GLU A 91 -10.35 1.16 18.90
N ASN A 92 -11.64 1.19 18.61
CA ASN A 92 -12.42 2.43 18.44
C ASN A 92 -11.95 3.35 17.27
N SER A 93 -11.11 2.83 16.38
CA SER A 93 -10.80 3.54 15.14
C SER A 93 -12.02 3.56 14.20
N ARG A 94 -12.15 4.63 13.46
CA ARG A 94 -13.17 4.82 12.41
C ARG A 94 -12.56 5.43 11.17
N ASN A 95 -13.24 5.31 10.07
CA ASN A 95 -12.87 6.05 8.86
C ASN A 95 -13.11 7.55 9.06
N ALA A 96 -12.28 8.38 8.42
CA ALA A 96 -12.52 9.80 8.31
C ALA A 96 -13.82 10.05 7.54
N ASP A 97 -14.59 11.02 8.00
CA ASP A 97 -15.81 11.46 7.34
C ASP A 97 -15.48 12.67 6.45
N VAL A 98 -15.64 12.52 5.13
CA VAL A 98 -15.35 13.57 4.15
C VAL A 98 -16.22 14.82 4.30
N HIS A 99 -17.37 14.71 4.98
CA HIS A 99 -18.29 15.81 5.24
C HIS A 99 -18.00 16.52 6.57
N LYS A 100 -17.01 16.02 7.33
CA LYS A 100 -16.63 16.59 8.62
C LYS A 100 -15.32 17.35 8.50
N GLU A 101 -15.36 18.66 8.58
CA GLU A 101 -14.21 19.56 8.40
C GLU A 101 -13.02 19.18 9.31
N SER A 102 -13.29 18.85 10.59
CA SER A 102 -12.23 18.45 11.52
C SER A 102 -11.51 17.18 11.12
N ASP A 103 -12.20 16.21 10.47
CA ASP A 103 -11.59 14.99 9.98
C ASP A 103 -10.72 15.29 8.75
N MET A 104 -11.22 16.14 7.84
CA MET A 104 -10.46 16.57 6.68
C MET A 104 -9.21 17.37 7.06
N GLN A 105 -9.32 18.26 8.04
CA GLN A 105 -8.16 19.00 8.54
C GLN A 105 -7.10 18.04 9.09
N GLN A 106 -7.47 17.05 9.90
CA GLN A 106 -6.54 16.03 10.42
C GLN A 106 -5.88 15.22 9.30
N CYS A 107 -6.64 14.81 8.28
CA CYS A 107 -6.08 14.13 7.11
C CYS A 107 -5.05 15.01 6.39
N MET A 108 -5.35 16.29 6.17
CA MET A 108 -4.45 17.23 5.51
C MET A 108 -3.19 17.51 6.33
N ASP A 109 -3.30 17.56 7.67
CA ASP A 109 -2.15 17.73 8.56
C ASP A 109 -1.20 16.52 8.46
N LEU A 110 -1.73 15.29 8.41
CA LEU A 110 -0.94 14.07 8.22
C LEU A 110 -0.26 14.02 6.85
N VAL A 111 -0.98 14.38 5.79
CA VAL A 111 -0.42 14.47 4.42
C VAL A 111 0.67 15.52 4.36
N THR A 112 0.45 16.69 4.96
CA THR A 112 1.45 17.76 5.03
C THR A 112 2.70 17.29 5.77
N LYS A 113 2.54 16.60 6.90
CA LYS A 113 3.65 16.02 7.67
C LYS A 113 4.45 15.03 6.82
N LEU A 114 3.80 14.18 6.02
CA LEU A 114 4.45 13.27 5.10
C LEU A 114 5.25 14.03 4.04
N HIS A 115 4.63 14.98 3.35
CA HIS A 115 5.27 15.74 2.27
C HIS A 115 6.44 16.60 2.75
N GLN A 116 6.38 17.12 3.98
CA GLN A 116 7.43 17.94 4.60
C GLN A 116 8.48 17.13 5.36
N SER A 117 8.35 15.80 5.41
CA SER A 117 9.26 14.93 6.16
C SER A 117 10.72 14.96 5.68
N GLY A 118 10.95 15.37 4.43
CA GLY A 118 12.28 15.32 3.81
C GLY A 118 12.77 13.92 3.47
N ILE A 119 11.93 12.90 3.64
CA ILE A 119 12.27 11.51 3.35
C ILE A 119 12.60 11.36 1.86
N GLN A 120 13.75 10.74 1.58
CA GLN A 120 14.19 10.38 0.24
C GLN A 120 14.21 8.86 0.10
N LEU A 121 13.55 8.34 -0.93
CA LEU A 121 13.55 6.94 -1.29
C LEU A 121 14.50 6.70 -2.46
N LYS A 122 15.07 5.49 -2.55
CA LYS A 122 15.95 5.09 -3.67
C LYS A 122 15.21 4.83 -4.97
N HIS A 123 13.89 4.75 -4.92
CA HIS A 123 13.01 4.51 -6.05
C HIS A 123 11.99 5.65 -6.18
N SER A 124 11.46 5.82 -7.38
CA SER A 124 10.40 6.78 -7.67
C SER A 124 9.25 6.09 -8.39
N PHE A 125 8.06 6.67 -8.31
CA PHE A 125 6.94 6.27 -9.14
C PHE A 125 7.03 6.99 -10.48
N ASP A 126 7.38 6.25 -11.54
CA ASP A 126 7.41 6.76 -12.91
C ASP A 126 6.16 6.30 -13.65
N ILE A 127 5.33 7.29 -14.06
CA ILE A 127 4.07 7.01 -14.75
C ILE A 127 4.32 6.37 -16.12
N ARG A 128 5.36 6.81 -16.87
CA ARG A 128 5.68 6.26 -18.20
C ARG A 128 6.10 4.79 -18.10
N GLU A 129 6.95 4.46 -17.13
CA GLU A 129 7.33 3.06 -16.86
C GLU A 129 6.13 2.21 -16.48
N ARG A 130 5.21 2.75 -15.66
CA ARG A 130 3.97 2.03 -15.27
C ARG A 130 3.05 1.80 -16.45
N ILE A 131 2.87 2.78 -17.33
CA ILE A 131 2.08 2.62 -18.55
C ILE A 131 2.70 1.56 -19.45
N ALA A 132 4.00 1.65 -19.73
CA ALA A 132 4.70 0.64 -20.53
C ALA A 132 4.59 -0.77 -19.95
N PHE A 133 4.64 -0.89 -18.62
CA PHE A 133 4.42 -2.17 -17.94
C PHE A 133 3.02 -2.73 -18.21
N TYR A 134 1.97 -1.91 -18.04
CA TYR A 134 0.59 -2.36 -18.28
C TYR A 134 0.30 -2.63 -19.74
N GLU A 135 0.87 -1.85 -20.68
CA GLU A 135 0.79 -2.13 -22.11
C GLU A 135 1.34 -3.52 -22.43
N ASN A 136 2.56 -3.80 -21.97
CA ASN A 136 3.18 -5.12 -22.16
C ASN A 136 2.35 -6.25 -21.55
N LEU A 137 1.71 -6.01 -20.41
CA LEU A 137 0.82 -6.98 -19.80
C LEU A 137 -0.43 -7.22 -20.65
N CYS A 138 -1.07 -6.16 -21.15
CA CYS A 138 -2.23 -6.26 -22.04
C CYS A 138 -1.88 -7.00 -23.34
N ILE A 139 -0.74 -6.67 -23.96
CA ILE A 139 -0.27 -7.33 -25.20
C ILE A 139 -0.11 -8.84 -24.99
N LYS A 140 0.47 -9.26 -23.84
CA LYS A 140 0.62 -10.68 -23.50
C LYS A 140 -0.71 -11.40 -23.28
N HIS A 141 -1.78 -10.68 -22.97
CA HIS A 141 -3.08 -11.22 -22.63
C HIS A 141 -4.17 -10.93 -23.69
N GLY A 142 -3.81 -10.63 -24.91
CA GLY A 142 -4.76 -10.49 -26.02
C GLY A 142 -4.82 -9.11 -26.65
N GLY A 143 -3.94 -8.19 -26.24
CA GLY A 143 -3.85 -6.84 -26.81
C GLY A 143 -4.60 -5.78 -26.01
N ILE A 144 -4.56 -4.55 -26.54
CA ILE A 144 -5.24 -3.39 -25.97
C ILE A 144 -6.56 -3.20 -26.73
N PRO A 145 -7.73 -3.27 -26.07
CA PRO A 145 -9.04 -3.37 -26.75
C PRO A 145 -9.62 -2.01 -27.17
N PHE A 146 -8.87 -0.90 -27.08
CA PHE A 146 -9.37 0.45 -27.36
C PHE A 146 -8.84 0.93 -28.70
N GLU A 147 -9.74 1.30 -29.62
CA GLU A 147 -9.39 1.75 -30.98
C GLU A 147 -8.64 3.09 -30.98
N ASP A 148 -8.91 3.98 -30.04
CA ASP A 148 -8.32 5.31 -29.91
C ASP A 148 -7.09 5.33 -28.99
N TYR A 149 -6.59 4.19 -28.58
CA TYR A 149 -5.53 4.08 -27.58
C TYR A 149 -4.28 4.89 -27.94
N GLU A 150 -3.78 4.75 -29.17
CA GLU A 150 -2.56 5.44 -29.60
C GLU A 150 -2.75 6.97 -29.61
N VAL A 151 -3.92 7.44 -30.03
CA VAL A 151 -4.24 8.88 -30.05
C VAL A 151 -4.28 9.46 -28.63
N VAL A 152 -4.89 8.73 -27.69
CA VAL A 152 -4.95 9.13 -26.28
C VAL A 152 -3.55 9.09 -25.65
N LYS A 153 -2.76 8.08 -25.98
CA LYS A 153 -1.38 7.93 -25.51
C LYS A 153 -0.48 9.09 -25.98
N ASP A 154 -0.60 9.51 -27.23
CA ASP A 154 0.17 10.64 -27.77
C ASP A 154 -0.17 11.96 -27.06
N ARG A 155 -1.45 12.19 -26.78
CA ARG A 155 -1.88 13.36 -25.97
C ARG A 155 -1.34 13.29 -24.56
N MET A 156 -1.37 12.12 -23.93
CA MET A 156 -0.80 11.89 -22.61
C MET A 156 0.71 12.15 -22.62
N ASN A 157 1.46 11.65 -23.62
CA ASN A 157 2.89 11.90 -23.75
C ASN A 157 3.20 13.40 -23.84
N THR A 158 2.43 14.15 -24.66
CA THR A 158 2.56 15.60 -24.76
C THR A 158 2.37 16.30 -23.40
N LEU A 159 1.38 15.87 -22.61
CA LEU A 159 1.16 16.41 -21.25
C LEU A 159 2.32 16.06 -20.31
N MET A 160 2.83 14.83 -20.38
CA MET A 160 3.96 14.37 -19.57
C MET A 160 5.23 15.15 -19.90
N ASP A 161 5.52 15.41 -21.18
CA ASP A 161 6.65 16.23 -21.60
C ASP A 161 6.57 17.65 -21.02
N HIS A 162 5.36 18.23 -21.02
CA HIS A 162 5.13 19.53 -20.39
C HIS A 162 5.38 19.48 -18.87
N LEU A 163 4.91 18.45 -18.18
CA LEU A 163 5.12 18.29 -16.75
C LEU A 163 6.60 18.09 -16.40
N ASP A 164 7.33 17.32 -17.20
CA ASP A 164 8.77 17.10 -17.05
C ASP A 164 9.55 18.42 -17.23
N ALA A 165 9.16 19.24 -18.20
CA ALA A 165 9.76 20.56 -18.45
C ALA A 165 9.58 21.55 -17.26
N LEU A 166 8.58 21.36 -16.40
CA LEU A 166 8.39 22.17 -15.20
C LEU A 166 9.43 21.89 -14.10
N ASN A 167 10.17 20.79 -14.22
CA ASN A 167 11.25 20.37 -13.31
C ASN A 167 10.89 20.53 -11.81
N ARG A 168 9.70 20.07 -11.43
CA ARG A 168 9.22 20.19 -10.05
C ARG A 168 9.98 19.25 -9.11
N PRO A 169 10.26 19.66 -7.86
CA PRO A 169 10.87 18.78 -6.88
C PRO A 169 9.97 17.58 -6.61
N LYS A 170 10.60 16.40 -6.51
CA LYS A 170 9.91 15.17 -6.13
C LYS A 170 9.84 15.07 -4.60
N THR A 171 8.73 14.59 -4.08
CA THR A 171 8.52 14.29 -2.66
C THR A 171 7.90 12.92 -2.51
N ILE A 172 7.96 12.37 -1.30
CA ILE A 172 7.21 11.15 -0.99
C ILE A 172 5.70 11.47 -1.07
N ALA A 173 4.96 10.61 -1.75
CA ALA A 173 3.51 10.76 -1.91
C ALA A 173 2.78 9.55 -1.29
N HIS A 174 1.52 9.74 -1.01
CA HIS A 174 0.61 8.72 -0.44
C HIS A 174 -0.20 8.00 -1.51
#